data_514db7764f49b4b037c7c7b19d9f507c
#
_entry.id   514db7764f49b4b037c7c7b19d9f507c
#
_cell.length_a   1.000
_cell.length_b   1.000
_cell.length_c   1.000
_cell.angle_alpha   90.00
_cell.angle_beta   90.00
_cell.angle_gamma   90.00
#
_symmetry.space_group_name_H-M   'P 1'
#
loop_
_entity.id
_entity.type
_entity.pdbx_description
1 polymer ?
#
loop_
_entity_poly.entity_id
_entity_poly.type
_entity_poly.pdbx_seq_one_letter_code
_entity_poly.pdbx_strand_id
1 'polypeptide(L)'
;MPAPANPVDVLAIAAHRDDVEQTCGGTLLRMASRGLRTGILDLTQGESGTRGSAEERAAEAAAAAKILGVTHREALDLPDGAVANTLENRLKVAREIRQLRPRVVILPYWEARHPDHAIAAPLGYEACFLAGLSRLQGNGVEELAPHRPFKIIYASLYADVRPSFIVDITEFIDQRHASLMAYKSQYANQQQGSTLFVPEEEIRERTFAEARHYGLLAGVKYGEPFVQREVGLVDDLALIPVQSI
;
A
#
# COMPACT_ATOMS: atom_id res chain seq x y z
N MET A 1 -6.16 -23.94 -17.23
CA MET A 1 -5.89 -23.49 -15.85
C MET A 1 -7.15 -22.81 -15.34
N PRO A 2 -7.56 -22.99 -14.09
CA PRO A 2 -8.71 -22.28 -13.55
C PRO A 2 -8.47 -20.78 -13.58
N ALA A 3 -9.53 -20.01 -13.81
CA ALA A 3 -9.46 -18.54 -13.70
C ALA A 3 -9.08 -18.15 -12.28
N PRO A 4 -8.33 -17.05 -12.08
CA PRO A 4 -7.99 -16.56 -10.75
C PRO A 4 -9.28 -16.25 -9.96
N ALA A 5 -9.32 -16.67 -8.69
CA ALA A 5 -10.55 -16.59 -7.91
C ALA A 5 -11.03 -15.13 -7.70
N ASN A 6 -10.12 -14.17 -7.53
CA ASN A 6 -10.44 -12.75 -7.31
C ASN A 6 -9.32 -11.85 -7.85
N PRO A 7 -9.18 -11.68 -9.18
CA PRO A 7 -8.11 -10.82 -9.70
C PRO A 7 -8.35 -9.36 -9.31
N VAL A 8 -7.27 -8.60 -9.07
CA VAL A 8 -7.30 -7.16 -8.81
C VAL A 8 -6.53 -6.40 -9.89
N ASP A 9 -6.87 -5.15 -10.13
CA ASP A 9 -6.13 -4.29 -11.06
C ASP A 9 -4.94 -3.61 -10.38
N VAL A 10 -5.12 -3.22 -9.10
CA VAL A 10 -4.12 -2.57 -8.27
C VAL A 10 -4.00 -3.31 -6.95
N LEU A 11 -2.79 -3.72 -6.57
CA LEU A 11 -2.46 -4.34 -5.29
C LEU A 11 -1.50 -3.44 -4.52
N ALA A 12 -1.91 -2.97 -3.35
CA ALA A 12 -1.00 -2.32 -2.41
C ALA A 12 -0.43 -3.37 -1.44
N ILE A 13 0.88 -3.43 -1.30
CA ILE A 13 1.58 -4.31 -0.36
C ILE A 13 2.22 -3.43 0.71
N ALA A 14 1.96 -3.71 1.97
CA ALA A 14 2.47 -2.95 3.10
C ALA A 14 3.05 -3.86 4.18
N ALA A 15 3.90 -3.32 5.05
CA ALA A 15 4.47 -4.06 6.16
C ALA A 15 3.41 -4.38 7.21
N HIS A 16 2.62 -3.38 7.60
CA HIS A 16 1.62 -3.50 8.65
C HIS A 16 0.24 -3.07 8.17
N ARG A 17 -0.76 -3.50 8.92
CA ARG A 17 -2.12 -2.99 8.80
C ARG A 17 -2.11 -1.51 9.18
N ASP A 18 -2.77 -0.64 8.41
CA ASP A 18 -2.84 0.82 8.48
C ASP A 18 -1.84 1.60 7.58
N ASP A 19 -0.74 1.01 7.16
CA ASP A 19 0.23 1.69 6.29
C ASP A 19 -0.38 2.16 4.97
N VAL A 20 -1.24 1.33 4.36
CA VAL A 20 -1.90 1.65 3.08
C VAL A 20 -2.84 2.85 3.23
N GLU A 21 -3.57 2.92 4.32
CA GLU A 21 -4.45 4.04 4.65
C GLU A 21 -3.65 5.34 4.82
N GLN A 22 -2.43 5.23 5.35
CA GLN A 22 -1.53 6.38 5.52
C GLN A 22 -0.85 6.82 4.23
N THR A 23 -0.62 5.93 3.28
CA THR A 23 0.24 6.21 2.11
C THR A 23 -0.51 6.36 0.79
N CYS A 24 -1.49 5.49 0.52
CA CYS A 24 -2.15 5.42 -0.79
C CYS A 24 -3.64 5.08 -0.72
N GLY A 25 -4.27 5.22 0.45
CA GLY A 25 -5.70 4.95 0.63
C GLY A 25 -6.61 5.79 -0.28
N GLY A 26 -6.29 7.06 -0.46
CA GLY A 26 -7.01 7.94 -1.39
C GLY A 26 -6.88 7.51 -2.85
N THR A 27 -5.71 7.01 -3.23
CA THR A 27 -5.47 6.44 -4.56
C THR A 27 -6.31 5.18 -4.77
N LEU A 28 -6.39 4.28 -3.80
CA LEU A 28 -7.24 3.09 -3.91
C LEU A 28 -8.71 3.47 -4.06
N LEU A 29 -9.21 4.45 -3.30
CA LEU A 29 -10.55 5.00 -3.45
C LEU A 29 -10.79 5.56 -4.85
N ARG A 30 -9.84 6.35 -5.37
CA ARG A 30 -9.93 6.90 -6.72
C ARG A 30 -9.93 5.79 -7.79
N MET A 31 -9.11 4.76 -7.63
CA MET A 31 -9.12 3.63 -8.57
C MET A 31 -10.43 2.87 -8.51
N ALA A 32 -10.95 2.59 -7.31
CA ALA A 32 -12.26 1.95 -7.13
C ALA A 32 -13.41 2.76 -7.75
N SER A 33 -13.41 4.09 -7.60
CA SER A 33 -14.40 4.97 -8.23
C SER A 33 -14.39 4.94 -9.77
N ARG A 34 -13.26 4.53 -10.36
CA ARG A 34 -13.11 4.31 -11.80
C ARG A 34 -13.46 2.89 -12.25
N GLY A 35 -14.00 2.06 -11.34
CA GLY A 35 -14.38 0.68 -11.61
C GLY A 35 -13.22 -0.33 -11.61
N LEU A 36 -12.02 0.08 -11.16
CA LEU A 36 -10.89 -0.83 -10.99
C LEU A 36 -11.03 -1.59 -9.68
N ARG A 37 -10.67 -2.87 -9.69
CA ARG A 37 -10.61 -3.70 -8.49
C ARG A 37 -9.29 -3.45 -7.78
N THR A 38 -9.36 -3.09 -6.52
CA THR A 38 -8.20 -2.83 -5.67
C THR A 38 -8.08 -3.88 -4.58
N GLY A 39 -6.84 -4.17 -4.17
CA GLY A 39 -6.54 -5.11 -3.09
C GLY A 39 -5.42 -4.60 -2.21
N ILE A 40 -5.35 -5.15 -1.00
CA ILE A 40 -4.30 -4.90 -0.01
C ILE A 40 -3.72 -6.24 0.44
N LEU A 41 -2.40 -6.29 0.54
CA LEU A 41 -1.64 -7.39 1.14
C LEU A 41 -0.79 -6.83 2.27
N ASP A 42 -1.18 -7.10 3.51
CA ASP A 42 -0.39 -6.77 4.69
C ASP A 42 0.65 -7.91 4.92
N LEU A 43 1.92 -7.58 5.10
CA LEU A 43 2.97 -8.61 5.28
C LEU A 43 2.93 -9.26 6.67
N THR A 44 2.50 -8.50 7.70
CA THR A 44 2.39 -8.96 9.08
C THR A 44 0.95 -8.84 9.59
N GLN A 45 0.69 -9.43 10.74
CA GLN A 45 -0.60 -9.29 11.42
C GLN A 45 -0.60 -8.13 12.43
N GLY A 46 0.54 -7.47 12.63
CA GLY A 46 0.71 -6.39 13.59
C GLY A 46 0.76 -6.90 15.05
N GLU A 47 1.19 -8.14 15.24
CA GLU A 47 1.14 -8.85 16.52
C GLU A 47 2.14 -8.34 17.56
N SER A 48 3.20 -7.66 17.14
CA SER A 48 4.18 -7.03 18.05
C SER A 48 3.82 -5.60 18.43
N GLY A 49 2.70 -5.06 17.91
CA GLY A 49 2.28 -3.70 18.17
C GLY A 49 1.99 -3.45 19.67
N THR A 50 2.37 -2.26 20.15
CA THR A 50 2.15 -1.85 21.57
C THR A 50 0.67 -1.76 21.92
N ARG A 51 -0.22 -1.62 20.92
CA ARG A 51 -1.67 -1.41 21.09
C ARG A 51 -2.47 -2.36 20.20
N GLY A 52 -3.58 -2.83 20.76
CA GLY A 52 -4.48 -3.75 20.08
C GLY A 52 -3.91 -5.17 19.96
N SER A 53 -4.79 -6.16 19.96
CA SER A 53 -4.44 -7.53 19.61
C SER A 53 -4.43 -7.73 18.10
N ALA A 54 -3.83 -8.83 17.60
CA ALA A 54 -3.87 -9.18 16.19
C ALA A 54 -5.31 -9.34 15.67
N GLU A 55 -6.22 -9.89 16.49
CA GLU A 55 -7.65 -10.04 16.17
C GLU A 55 -8.35 -8.68 16.09
N GLU A 56 -8.06 -7.79 17.03
CA GLU A 56 -8.62 -6.43 17.07
C GLU A 56 -8.17 -5.64 15.83
N ARG A 57 -6.87 -5.67 15.52
CA ARG A 57 -6.31 -5.06 14.31
C ARG A 57 -6.85 -5.70 13.03
N ALA A 58 -7.19 -7.00 13.03
CA ALA A 58 -7.84 -7.64 11.88
C ALA A 58 -9.26 -7.10 11.66
N ALA A 59 -10.04 -6.90 12.71
CA ALA A 59 -11.38 -6.33 12.63
C ALA A 59 -11.34 -4.86 12.16
N GLU A 60 -10.37 -4.09 12.65
CA GLU A 60 -10.14 -2.70 12.23
C GLU A 60 -9.72 -2.61 10.76
N ALA A 61 -8.81 -3.50 10.31
CA ALA A 61 -8.40 -3.59 8.91
C ALA A 61 -9.57 -3.96 7.99
N ALA A 62 -10.46 -4.85 8.42
CA ALA A 62 -11.69 -5.18 7.67
C ALA A 62 -12.64 -3.97 7.56
N ALA A 63 -12.77 -3.18 8.63
CA ALA A 63 -13.56 -1.96 8.61
C ALA A 63 -12.95 -0.90 7.68
N ALA A 64 -11.64 -0.71 7.73
CA ALA A 64 -10.90 0.18 6.83
C ALA A 64 -11.04 -0.25 5.37
N ALA A 65 -10.88 -1.55 5.08
CA ALA A 65 -11.06 -2.11 3.75
C ALA A 65 -12.44 -1.82 3.16
N LYS A 66 -13.48 -1.89 3.98
CA LYS A 66 -14.85 -1.55 3.58
C LYS A 66 -14.97 -0.06 3.22
N ILE A 67 -14.35 0.83 3.98
CA ILE A 67 -14.36 2.29 3.70
C ILE A 67 -13.61 2.57 2.40
N LEU A 68 -12.45 1.93 2.19
CA LEU A 68 -11.64 2.06 0.97
C LEU A 68 -12.29 1.41 -0.26
N GLY A 69 -13.31 0.57 -0.09
CA GLY A 69 -13.96 -0.15 -1.18
C GLY A 69 -13.05 -1.18 -1.85
N VAL A 70 -12.02 -1.70 -1.14
CA VAL A 70 -11.14 -2.73 -1.68
C VAL A 70 -11.86 -4.07 -1.77
N THR A 71 -11.59 -4.81 -2.83
CA THR A 71 -12.26 -6.09 -3.11
C THR A 71 -11.54 -7.29 -2.51
N HIS A 72 -10.30 -7.10 -2.08
CA HIS A 72 -9.46 -8.12 -1.45
C HIS A 72 -8.56 -7.47 -0.39
N ARG A 73 -8.49 -8.07 0.79
CA ARG A 73 -7.47 -7.77 1.80
C ARG A 73 -7.08 -9.06 2.50
N GLU A 74 -5.78 -9.31 2.56
CA GLU A 74 -5.18 -10.47 3.21
C GLU A 74 -3.99 -10.01 4.03
N ALA A 75 -3.67 -10.74 5.10
CA ALA A 75 -2.46 -10.56 5.87
C ALA A 75 -1.64 -11.85 5.87
N LEU A 76 -0.37 -11.75 5.55
CA LEU A 76 0.57 -12.85 5.70
C LEU A 76 0.97 -13.03 7.17
N ASP A 77 1.77 -14.05 7.41
CA ASP A 77 2.28 -14.46 8.74
C ASP A 77 3.76 -14.11 8.92
N LEU A 78 4.25 -13.06 8.28
CA LEU A 78 5.62 -12.61 8.49
C LEU A 78 5.71 -11.98 9.90
N PRO A 79 6.82 -12.21 10.64
CA PRO A 79 6.94 -11.71 11.99
C PRO A 79 7.01 -10.17 12.02
N ASP A 80 6.11 -9.55 12.76
CA ASP A 80 6.05 -8.10 12.97
C ASP A 80 7.26 -7.61 13.78
N GLY A 81 7.92 -6.54 13.29
CA GLY A 81 9.18 -6.03 13.84
C GLY A 81 10.42 -6.80 13.36
N ALA A 82 10.25 -7.86 12.57
CA ALA A 82 11.34 -8.70 12.10
C ALA A 82 11.12 -9.22 10.66
N VAL A 83 10.46 -8.44 9.83
CA VAL A 83 10.28 -8.76 8.40
C VAL A 83 11.64 -8.92 7.74
N ALA A 84 11.83 -10.05 7.03
CA ALA A 84 13.08 -10.37 6.36
C ALA A 84 12.87 -10.66 4.89
N ASN A 85 13.78 -10.18 4.03
CA ASN A 85 13.76 -10.43 2.60
C ASN A 85 14.41 -11.80 2.28
N THR A 86 13.78 -12.88 2.73
CA THR A 86 14.20 -14.27 2.45
C THR A 86 13.52 -14.82 1.22
N LEU A 87 14.07 -15.90 0.63
CA LEU A 87 13.41 -16.59 -0.48
C LEU A 87 12.03 -17.11 -0.08
N GLU A 88 11.88 -17.66 1.12
CA GLU A 88 10.59 -18.14 1.63
C GLU A 88 9.54 -17.03 1.64
N ASN A 89 9.85 -15.86 2.21
CA ASN A 89 8.93 -14.74 2.28
C ASN A 89 8.61 -14.18 0.88
N ARG A 90 9.60 -14.13 -0.03
CA ARG A 90 9.33 -13.76 -1.44
C ARG A 90 8.38 -14.74 -2.12
N LEU A 91 8.48 -16.04 -1.83
CA LEU A 91 7.57 -17.06 -2.39
C LEU A 91 6.15 -16.88 -1.85
N LYS A 92 5.96 -16.54 -0.57
CA LYS A 92 4.63 -16.21 -0.01
C LYS A 92 4.00 -15.04 -0.76
N VAL A 93 4.73 -13.93 -0.92
CA VAL A 93 4.25 -12.76 -1.65
C VAL A 93 4.03 -13.06 -3.14
N ALA A 94 4.95 -13.80 -3.77
CA ALA A 94 4.83 -14.18 -5.18
C ALA A 94 3.59 -15.04 -5.45
N ARG A 95 3.20 -15.88 -4.50
CA ARG A 95 1.98 -16.69 -4.56
C ARG A 95 0.74 -15.79 -4.61
N GLU A 96 0.65 -14.81 -3.72
CA GLU A 96 -0.46 -13.85 -3.71
C GLU A 96 -0.51 -13.02 -5.01
N ILE A 97 0.64 -12.57 -5.53
CA ILE A 97 0.71 -11.87 -6.82
C ILE A 97 0.19 -12.76 -7.96
N ARG A 98 0.51 -14.05 -7.98
CA ARG A 98 -0.03 -14.98 -8.98
C ARG A 98 -1.53 -15.23 -8.83
N GLN A 99 -2.01 -15.30 -7.60
CA GLN A 99 -3.42 -15.50 -7.30
C GLN A 99 -4.26 -14.29 -7.70
N LEU A 100 -3.81 -13.08 -7.37
CA LEU A 100 -4.53 -11.83 -7.57
C LEU A 100 -4.30 -11.20 -8.95
N ARG A 101 -3.19 -11.51 -9.60
CA ARG A 101 -2.81 -11.05 -10.94
C ARG A 101 -2.89 -9.52 -11.14
N PRO A 102 -2.32 -8.71 -10.24
CA PRO A 102 -2.40 -7.26 -10.34
C PRO A 102 -1.67 -6.73 -11.57
N ARG A 103 -2.23 -5.69 -12.19
CA ARG A 103 -1.55 -4.93 -13.26
C ARG A 103 -0.54 -3.96 -12.67
N VAL A 104 -0.89 -3.36 -11.53
CA VAL A 104 -0.06 -2.41 -10.79
C VAL A 104 0.14 -2.91 -9.38
N VAL A 105 1.37 -2.85 -8.88
CA VAL A 105 1.71 -3.08 -7.48
C VAL A 105 2.22 -1.78 -6.88
N ILE A 106 1.68 -1.40 -5.75
CA ILE A 106 2.16 -0.29 -4.91
C ILE A 106 2.95 -0.92 -3.76
N LEU A 107 4.21 -0.50 -3.60
CA LEU A 107 5.10 -0.95 -2.53
C LEU A 107 5.43 0.23 -1.59
N PRO A 108 5.84 -0.02 -0.36
CA PRO A 108 6.45 1.02 0.47
C PRO A 108 7.69 1.60 -0.21
N TYR A 109 7.96 2.88 0.04
CA TYR A 109 9.21 3.48 -0.39
C TYR A 109 10.39 2.85 0.37
N TRP A 110 11.52 2.66 -0.30
CA TRP A 110 12.66 1.89 0.23
C TRP A 110 13.47 2.60 1.31
N GLU A 111 13.26 3.91 1.49
CA GLU A 111 13.80 4.67 2.63
C GLU A 111 12.67 4.94 3.61
N ALA A 112 12.77 4.35 4.79
CA ALA A 112 11.72 4.44 5.79
C ALA A 112 12.30 4.45 7.21
N ARG A 113 11.56 5.06 8.14
CA ARG A 113 11.93 5.08 9.57
C ARG A 113 11.77 3.72 10.23
N HIS A 114 10.76 2.94 9.81
CA HIS A 114 10.53 1.61 10.35
C HIS A 114 11.34 0.58 9.54
N PRO A 115 12.11 -0.32 10.20
CA PRO A 115 12.90 -1.33 9.50
C PRO A 115 12.08 -2.20 8.56
N ASP A 116 10.89 -2.65 8.99
CA ASP A 116 10.00 -3.49 8.19
C ASP A 116 9.55 -2.81 6.90
N HIS A 117 9.28 -1.50 6.92
CA HIS A 117 8.92 -0.76 5.71
C HIS A 117 10.08 -0.75 4.71
N ALA A 118 11.30 -0.52 5.19
CA ALA A 118 12.50 -0.52 4.35
C ALA A 118 12.76 -1.90 3.72
N ILE A 119 12.45 -2.99 4.43
CA ILE A 119 12.59 -4.36 3.94
C ILE A 119 11.42 -4.78 3.05
N ALA A 120 10.19 -4.33 3.32
CA ALA A 120 9.01 -4.64 2.52
C ALA A 120 9.16 -4.19 1.05
N ALA A 121 9.86 -3.09 0.80
CA ALA A 121 10.12 -2.58 -0.55
C ALA A 121 10.93 -3.58 -1.42
N PRO A 122 12.16 -3.98 -1.07
CA PRO A 122 12.90 -4.97 -1.85
C PRO A 122 12.24 -6.36 -1.84
N LEU A 123 11.63 -6.78 -0.74
CA LEU A 123 10.89 -8.03 -0.66
C LEU A 123 9.78 -8.09 -1.71
N GLY A 124 8.91 -7.07 -1.75
CA GLY A 124 7.82 -6.98 -2.72
C GLY A 124 8.30 -6.87 -4.16
N TYR A 125 9.37 -6.08 -4.41
CA TYR A 125 9.95 -5.93 -5.74
C TYR A 125 10.48 -7.27 -6.29
N GLU A 126 11.28 -7.98 -5.49
CA GLU A 126 11.83 -9.28 -5.88
C GLU A 126 10.75 -10.35 -6.01
N ALA A 127 9.71 -10.32 -5.17
CA ALA A 127 8.55 -11.19 -5.31
C ALA A 127 7.79 -10.96 -6.63
N CYS A 128 7.63 -9.71 -7.06
CA CYS A 128 7.04 -9.38 -8.37
C CYS A 128 7.86 -9.99 -9.53
N PHE A 129 9.19 -9.96 -9.42
CA PHE A 129 10.05 -10.61 -10.41
C PHE A 129 9.86 -12.12 -10.40
N LEU A 130 9.93 -12.75 -9.21
CA LEU A 130 9.80 -14.20 -9.05
C LEU A 130 8.44 -14.70 -9.53
N ALA A 131 7.36 -13.99 -9.25
CA ALA A 131 6.01 -14.36 -9.66
C ALA A 131 5.86 -14.54 -11.18
N GLY A 132 6.70 -13.90 -11.99
CA GLY A 132 6.73 -14.05 -13.44
C GLY A 132 7.51 -15.27 -13.97
N LEU A 133 8.24 -16.00 -13.12
CA LEU A 133 9.09 -17.11 -13.54
C LEU A 133 8.29 -18.41 -13.70
N SER A 134 8.26 -18.98 -14.89
CA SER A 134 7.44 -20.17 -15.21
C SER A 134 7.85 -21.44 -14.45
N ARG A 135 9.11 -21.52 -13.99
CA ARG A 135 9.65 -22.70 -13.29
C ARG A 135 9.85 -22.46 -11.79
N LEU A 136 9.25 -21.40 -11.24
CA LEU A 136 9.29 -21.13 -9.81
C LEU A 136 8.58 -22.22 -9.04
N GLN A 137 9.21 -22.71 -7.96
CA GLN A 137 8.68 -23.76 -7.08
C GLN A 137 8.79 -23.33 -5.61
N GLY A 138 7.94 -23.92 -4.79
CA GLY A 138 7.89 -23.72 -3.35
C GLY A 138 6.69 -22.89 -2.92
N ASN A 139 6.21 -23.17 -1.73
CA ASN A 139 5.05 -22.50 -1.10
C ASN A 139 3.76 -22.53 -1.95
N GLY A 140 3.57 -23.57 -2.80
CA GLY A 140 2.39 -23.71 -3.66
C GLY A 140 2.34 -22.73 -4.84
N VAL A 141 3.40 -21.97 -5.09
CA VAL A 141 3.46 -21.01 -6.21
C VAL A 141 3.39 -21.69 -7.57
N GLU A 142 3.88 -22.91 -7.68
CA GLU A 142 3.86 -23.75 -8.89
C GLU A 142 2.46 -24.15 -9.34
N GLU A 143 1.48 -24.14 -8.44
CA GLU A 143 0.08 -24.47 -8.73
C GLU A 143 -0.63 -23.33 -9.50
N LEU A 144 -0.06 -22.13 -9.47
CA LEU A 144 -0.61 -20.93 -10.07
C LEU A 144 0.14 -20.53 -11.34
N ALA A 145 -0.59 -20.01 -12.33
CA ALA A 145 0.01 -19.51 -13.56
C ALA A 145 0.95 -18.33 -13.29
N PRO A 146 2.14 -18.26 -13.93
CA PRO A 146 3.03 -17.14 -13.83
C PRO A 146 2.33 -15.81 -14.10
N HIS A 147 2.66 -14.80 -13.32
CA HIS A 147 2.17 -13.44 -13.53
C HIS A 147 3.23 -12.42 -13.10
N ARG A 148 3.46 -11.43 -13.96
CA ARG A 148 4.32 -10.29 -13.64
C ARG A 148 3.52 -9.01 -13.74
N PRO A 149 3.44 -8.21 -12.68
CA PRO A 149 2.81 -6.90 -12.74
C PRO A 149 3.45 -6.02 -13.84
N PHE A 150 2.65 -5.19 -14.49
CA PHE A 150 3.15 -4.29 -15.54
C PHE A 150 3.88 -3.08 -14.95
N LYS A 151 3.49 -2.65 -13.76
CA LYS A 151 4.04 -1.47 -13.08
C LYS A 151 4.26 -1.76 -11.60
N ILE A 152 5.38 -1.27 -11.09
CA ILE A 152 5.69 -1.23 -9.67
C ILE A 152 5.93 0.24 -9.32
N ILE A 153 5.16 0.77 -8.38
CA ILE A 153 5.27 2.14 -7.89
C ILE A 153 5.43 2.14 -6.38
N TYR A 154 5.98 3.20 -5.84
CA TYR A 154 6.34 3.28 -4.42
C TYR A 154 5.62 4.44 -3.76
N ALA A 155 4.95 4.17 -2.64
CA ALA A 155 4.30 5.15 -1.79
C ALA A 155 5.15 5.43 -0.55
N SER A 156 5.37 6.69 -0.23
CA SER A 156 6.21 7.10 0.89
C SER A 156 5.41 7.24 2.18
N LEU A 157 6.02 6.82 3.30
CA LEU A 157 5.53 7.09 4.64
C LEU A 157 6.66 7.75 5.45
N TYR A 158 6.44 9.00 5.88
CA TYR A 158 7.39 9.81 6.67
C TYR A 158 8.76 10.08 6.02
N ALA A 159 8.92 9.84 4.73
CA ALA A 159 10.08 10.28 3.97
C ALA A 159 9.68 11.42 3.02
N ASP A 160 10.46 12.49 3.02
CA ASP A 160 10.32 13.54 2.03
C ASP A 160 10.86 13.04 0.70
N VAL A 161 9.96 12.91 -0.27
CA VAL A 161 10.31 12.39 -1.59
C VAL A 161 10.02 13.41 -2.68
N ARG A 162 10.90 13.46 -3.69
CA ARG A 162 10.54 14.09 -4.94
C ARG A 162 9.71 13.10 -5.76
N PRO A 163 8.38 13.32 -5.89
CA PRO A 163 7.53 12.35 -6.56
C PRO A 163 7.80 12.30 -8.06
N SER A 164 7.65 11.11 -8.64
CA SER A 164 7.62 10.95 -10.10
C SER A 164 6.29 11.42 -10.68
N PHE A 165 5.22 11.25 -9.93
CA PHE A 165 3.88 11.75 -10.22
C PHE A 165 3.03 11.78 -8.94
N ILE A 166 1.90 12.45 -9.02
CA ILE A 166 0.94 12.61 -7.92
C ILE A 166 -0.42 12.14 -8.41
N VAL A 167 -1.14 11.43 -7.54
CA VAL A 167 -2.54 11.10 -7.76
C VAL A 167 -3.40 12.12 -7.01
N ASP A 168 -4.29 12.80 -7.75
CA ASP A 168 -5.26 13.71 -7.16
C ASP A 168 -6.29 12.92 -6.31
N ILE A 169 -6.34 13.19 -5.02
CA ILE A 169 -7.26 12.58 -4.05
C ILE A 169 -8.21 13.59 -3.42
N THR A 170 -8.38 14.75 -4.05
CA THR A 170 -9.16 15.87 -3.49
C THR A 170 -10.57 15.45 -3.05
N GLU A 171 -11.24 14.61 -3.82
CA GLU A 171 -12.59 14.12 -3.52
C GLU A 171 -12.61 13.00 -2.47
N PHE A 172 -11.46 12.41 -2.15
CA PHE A 172 -11.34 11.20 -1.32
C PHE A 172 -10.62 11.41 0.01
N ILE A 173 -10.10 12.61 0.29
CA ILE A 173 -9.28 12.89 1.48
C ILE A 173 -10.02 12.58 2.79
N ASP A 174 -11.30 12.90 2.89
CA ASP A 174 -12.09 12.63 4.10
C ASP A 174 -12.36 11.12 4.26
N GLN A 175 -12.61 10.38 3.17
CA GLN A 175 -12.76 8.92 3.22
C GLN A 175 -11.43 8.22 3.54
N ARG A 176 -10.30 8.69 2.98
CA ARG A 176 -8.97 8.23 3.36
C ARG A 176 -8.74 8.40 4.85
N HIS A 177 -9.02 9.59 5.38
CA HIS A 177 -8.90 9.85 6.81
C HIS A 177 -9.82 8.92 7.64
N ALA A 178 -11.07 8.75 7.23
CA ALA A 178 -12.00 7.85 7.90
C ALA A 178 -11.50 6.39 7.91
N SER A 179 -10.86 5.91 6.84
CA SER A 179 -10.26 4.56 6.80
C SER A 179 -9.11 4.41 7.79
N LEU A 180 -8.28 5.43 7.94
CA LEU A 180 -7.22 5.46 8.94
C LEU A 180 -7.79 5.44 10.36
N MET A 181 -8.83 6.23 10.64
CA MET A 181 -9.50 6.30 11.93
C MET A 181 -10.33 5.05 12.29
N ALA A 182 -10.48 4.10 11.35
CA ALA A 182 -11.05 2.79 11.67
C ALA A 182 -10.15 1.96 12.61
N TYR A 183 -8.84 2.26 12.65
CA TYR A 183 -7.89 1.64 13.58
C TYR A 183 -7.92 2.33 14.96
N LYS A 184 -9.02 2.12 15.66
CA LYS A 184 -9.27 2.75 16.98
C LYS A 184 -8.22 2.39 18.02
N SER A 185 -7.75 1.13 18.01
CA SER A 185 -6.69 0.68 18.90
C SER A 185 -5.41 1.51 18.74
N GLN A 186 -5.11 1.98 17.53
CA GLN A 186 -3.90 2.74 17.21
C GLN A 186 -4.08 4.24 17.46
N TYR A 187 -5.25 4.80 17.11
CA TYR A 187 -5.44 6.26 17.00
C TYR A 187 -6.40 6.85 18.03
N ALA A 188 -7.37 6.10 18.57
CA ALA A 188 -8.39 6.66 19.47
C ALA A 188 -8.06 6.55 20.96
N ASN A 189 -7.16 5.67 21.39
CA ASN A 189 -6.92 5.39 22.80
C ASN A 189 -5.79 6.25 23.39
N GLN A 190 -6.14 7.42 23.92
CA GLN A 190 -5.20 8.36 24.56
C GLN A 190 -4.67 7.90 25.91
N GLN A 191 -5.20 6.84 26.54
CA GLN A 191 -4.94 6.50 27.94
C GLN A 191 -3.68 5.67 28.23
N GLN A 192 -2.96 5.21 27.22
CA GLN A 192 -1.71 4.48 27.45
C GLN A 192 -0.50 5.34 27.10
N GLY A 193 -0.09 6.11 28.07
CA GLY A 193 0.96 7.08 28.13
C GLY A 193 2.26 6.77 27.42
N SER A 194 2.34 7.12 26.15
CA SER A 194 3.62 7.34 25.51
C SER A 194 3.52 8.60 24.64
N THR A 195 4.55 9.42 24.72
CA THR A 195 4.74 10.62 23.88
C THR A 195 4.88 10.28 22.38
N LEU A 196 4.85 8.99 22.02
CA LEU A 196 4.94 8.50 20.64
C LEU A 196 3.60 8.53 19.92
N PHE A 197 2.48 8.60 20.64
CA PHE A 197 1.15 8.57 20.05
C PHE A 197 0.52 9.96 20.11
N VAL A 198 0.23 10.49 18.95
CA VAL A 198 -0.37 11.81 18.79
C VAL A 198 -1.89 11.77 18.90
N PRO A 199 -2.56 12.84 19.36
CA PRO A 199 -4.01 12.96 19.37
C PRO A 199 -4.62 12.81 17.97
N GLU A 200 -5.88 12.35 17.89
CA GLU A 200 -6.62 12.19 16.63
C GLU A 200 -6.62 13.46 15.79
N GLU A 201 -6.81 14.61 16.42
CA GLU A 201 -6.81 15.92 15.74
C GLU A 201 -5.45 16.19 15.04
N GLU A 202 -4.34 15.88 15.71
CA GLU A 202 -3.01 16.04 15.13
C GLU A 202 -2.77 15.05 13.97
N ILE A 203 -3.31 13.82 14.05
CA ILE A 203 -3.25 12.86 12.93
C ILE A 203 -3.99 13.42 11.73
N ARG A 204 -5.17 14.01 11.94
CA ARG A 204 -5.93 14.68 10.89
C ARG A 204 -5.12 15.81 10.27
N GLU A 205 -4.56 16.70 11.08
CA GLU A 205 -3.74 17.83 10.61
C GLU A 205 -2.56 17.34 9.76
N ARG A 206 -1.81 16.34 10.22
CA ARG A 206 -0.67 15.77 9.51
C ARG A 206 -1.09 15.16 8.18
N THR A 207 -2.14 14.35 8.16
CA THR A 207 -2.65 13.68 6.95
C THR A 207 -3.08 14.71 5.89
N PHE A 208 -3.78 15.77 6.33
CA PHE A 208 -4.25 16.82 5.42
C PHE A 208 -3.13 17.75 4.96
N ALA A 209 -2.18 18.08 5.86
CA ALA A 209 -1.04 18.92 5.53
C ALA A 209 -0.11 18.25 4.50
N GLU A 210 0.19 16.96 4.68
CA GLU A 210 0.98 16.17 3.74
C GLU A 210 0.29 16.09 2.37
N ALA A 211 -0.98 15.70 2.34
CA ALA A 211 -1.74 15.63 1.10
C ALA A 211 -1.86 17.01 0.41
N ARG A 212 -1.96 18.10 1.20
CA ARG A 212 -1.96 19.46 0.68
C ARG A 212 -0.62 19.85 0.08
N HIS A 213 0.48 19.52 0.75
CA HIS A 213 1.84 19.76 0.26
C HIS A 213 2.04 19.14 -1.12
N TYR A 214 1.78 17.85 -1.26
CA TYR A 214 1.93 17.16 -2.54
C TYR A 214 0.90 17.61 -3.58
N GLY A 215 -0.32 17.90 -3.18
CA GLY A 215 -1.34 18.45 -4.08
C GLY A 215 -0.91 19.76 -4.74
N LEU A 216 -0.26 20.65 -3.99
CA LEU A 216 0.27 21.92 -4.51
C LEU A 216 1.28 21.71 -5.64
N LEU A 217 2.12 20.67 -5.58
CA LEU A 217 3.12 20.39 -6.60
C LEU A 217 2.50 20.00 -7.95
N ALA A 218 1.28 19.48 -7.94
CA ALA A 218 0.56 19.05 -9.14
C ALA A 218 -0.64 19.96 -9.50
N GLY A 219 -0.83 21.08 -8.79
CA GLY A 219 -1.93 22.01 -9.03
C GLY A 219 -3.31 21.51 -8.59
N VAL A 220 -3.37 20.54 -7.66
CA VAL A 220 -4.61 20.02 -7.09
C VAL A 220 -4.69 20.34 -5.60
N LYS A 221 -5.89 20.19 -5.00
CA LYS A 221 -6.06 20.52 -3.58
C LYS A 221 -5.37 19.52 -2.67
N TYR A 222 -5.54 18.21 -2.91
CA TYR A 222 -4.91 17.13 -2.16
C TYR A 222 -4.36 16.06 -3.11
N GLY A 223 -3.14 15.59 -2.86
CA GLY A 223 -2.48 14.59 -3.68
C GLY A 223 -1.72 13.56 -2.85
N GLU A 224 -1.61 12.36 -3.39
CA GLU A 224 -0.72 11.31 -2.88
C GLU A 224 0.49 11.16 -3.80
N PRO A 225 1.72 11.20 -3.24
CA PRO A 225 2.95 11.14 -4.01
C PRO A 225 3.35 9.70 -4.32
N PHE A 226 3.86 9.48 -5.53
CA PHE A 226 4.43 8.20 -5.93
C PHE A 226 5.79 8.37 -6.59
N VAL A 227 6.67 7.43 -6.30
CA VAL A 227 7.98 7.29 -6.95
C VAL A 227 7.95 6.05 -7.84
N GLN A 228 8.54 6.14 -9.02
CA GLN A 228 8.81 5.00 -9.89
C GLN A 228 10.30 4.93 -10.20
N ARG A 229 10.83 3.72 -10.36
CA ARG A 229 12.24 3.50 -10.75
C ARG A 229 12.43 3.56 -12.26
N GLU A 230 11.42 3.07 -12.97
CA GLU A 230 11.46 2.97 -14.43
C GLU A 230 11.14 4.31 -15.07
N VAL A 231 11.86 4.63 -16.15
CA VAL A 231 11.60 5.82 -16.96
C VAL A 231 10.35 5.59 -17.81
N GLY A 232 9.43 6.55 -17.79
CA GLY A 232 8.22 6.50 -18.61
C GLY A 232 8.54 6.71 -20.10
N LEU A 233 8.00 5.86 -20.97
CA LEU A 233 8.00 6.07 -22.41
C LEU A 233 6.82 6.95 -22.81
N VAL A 234 7.08 8.01 -23.54
CA VAL A 234 6.08 8.96 -24.03
C VAL A 234 6.16 9.06 -25.55
N ASP A 235 5.08 8.74 -26.25
CA ASP A 235 5.01 8.83 -27.71
C ASP A 235 4.59 10.24 -28.15
N ASP A 236 3.76 10.93 -27.39
CA ASP A 236 3.25 12.27 -27.68
C ASP A 236 3.51 13.21 -26.51
N LEU A 237 4.34 14.22 -26.72
CA LEU A 237 4.70 15.21 -25.70
C LEU A 237 3.49 16.01 -25.17
N ALA A 238 2.44 16.21 -26.00
CA ALA A 238 1.23 16.91 -25.59
C ALA A 238 0.38 16.11 -24.57
N LEU A 239 0.61 14.81 -24.46
CA LEU A 239 -0.09 13.94 -23.52
C LEU A 239 0.63 13.80 -22.17
N ILE A 240 1.79 14.45 -21.99
CA ILE A 240 2.45 14.46 -20.67
C ILE A 240 1.54 15.19 -19.69
N PRO A 241 1.15 14.54 -18.58
CA PRO A 241 0.17 15.10 -17.63
C PRO A 241 0.81 16.13 -16.69
N VAL A 242 1.37 17.20 -17.25
CA VAL A 242 1.97 18.32 -16.51
C VAL A 242 1.41 19.65 -16.99
N GLN A 243 1.28 20.60 -16.08
CA GLN A 243 0.99 21.99 -16.38
C GLN A 243 2.16 22.85 -15.90
N SER A 244 2.82 23.54 -16.79
CA SER A 244 4.02 24.33 -16.47
C SER A 244 3.69 25.78 -16.08
N ILE A 245 2.52 26.28 -16.45
CA ILE A 245 2.00 27.63 -16.20
C ILE A 245 0.48 27.60 -16.03
#